data_a25ee78834e43b9449201f42e02d4a91
#
_entry.id   a25ee78834e43b9449201f42e02d4a91
#
_cell.length_a   1.000
_cell.length_b   1.000
_cell.length_c   1.000
_cell.angle_alpha   90.00
_cell.angle_beta   90.00
_cell.angle_gamma   90.00
#
_symmetry.space_group_name_H-M   'P 1'
#
loop_
_entity.id
_entity.type
_entity.pdbx_description
1 polymer ?
#
loop_
_entity_poly.entity_id
_entity_poly.type
_entity_poly.pdbx_seq_one_letter_code
_entity_poly.pdbx_strand_id
1 'polypeptide(L)'
;MNQNALWSLRLGFSNKENSKISKKGISSFLEDSFKVTFDNSIPDFLLASPKTAAELKQLRQLYKNATPEEKKTARQKENQTSEAMKQWWIERIIDAEYPLQEKMTLLLHNHFVSTFQKIKVNYWMFQHNQIVRKNAFGNFKTLTKEILKSNAMVRYLDNTDNKRGKINENLSRELLELFTLGIGNYTEDDIKNGAKGLAGLNLGEDGAQYRKLFEDNSTITYLGKTGVFKSDALVDIIFEQKNIPYLM
;
A
#
# COMPACT_ATOMS: atom_id res chain seq x y z
N MET A 1 30.60 18.76 -6.49
CA MET A 1 29.48 18.21 -7.31
C MET A 1 28.70 19.39 -7.85
N ASN A 2 28.37 19.42 -9.14
CA ASN A 2 27.54 20.49 -9.74
C ASN A 2 26.14 20.45 -9.08
N GLN A 3 25.56 21.62 -8.78
CA GLN A 3 24.24 21.75 -8.14
C GLN A 3 23.13 21.01 -8.90
N ASN A 4 23.16 21.06 -10.23
CA ASN A 4 22.19 20.36 -11.08
C ASN A 4 22.33 18.82 -10.99
N ALA A 5 23.55 18.32 -10.83
CA ALA A 5 23.80 16.91 -10.59
C ALA A 5 23.24 16.46 -9.23
N LEU A 6 23.33 17.30 -8.21
CA LEU A 6 22.73 17.04 -6.90
C LEU A 6 21.20 16.99 -7.00
N TRP A 7 20.58 17.91 -7.74
CA TRP A 7 19.14 17.89 -7.97
C TRP A 7 18.71 16.67 -8.78
N SER A 8 19.46 16.27 -9.81
CA SER A 8 19.20 15.04 -10.58
C SER A 8 19.15 13.81 -9.67
N LEU A 9 20.11 13.67 -8.75
CA LEU A 9 20.14 12.55 -7.79
C LEU A 9 19.02 12.63 -6.74
N ARG A 10 18.58 13.85 -6.34
CA ARG A 10 17.50 14.02 -5.37
C ARG A 10 16.12 13.79 -5.97
N LEU A 11 15.90 14.19 -7.21
CA LEU A 11 14.61 14.12 -7.89
C LEU A 11 14.46 12.87 -8.78
N GLY A 12 15.57 12.20 -9.07
CA GLY A 12 15.65 10.98 -9.86
C GLY A 12 16.51 9.90 -9.19
N PHE A 13 16.94 8.95 -9.99
CA PHE A 13 17.72 7.80 -9.54
C PHE A 13 19.18 7.85 -10.00
N SER A 14 19.50 8.79 -10.89
CA SER A 14 20.83 8.91 -11.50
C SER A 14 21.14 10.37 -11.83
N ASN A 15 22.20 10.58 -12.59
CA ASN A 15 22.56 11.91 -13.13
C ASN A 15 21.92 12.18 -14.52
N LYS A 16 20.98 11.36 -14.96
CA LYS A 16 20.32 11.45 -16.30
C LYS A 16 19.61 12.77 -16.50
N GLU A 17 18.99 13.33 -15.46
CA GLU A 17 18.18 14.54 -15.51
C GLU A 17 19.01 15.83 -15.47
N ASN A 18 20.33 15.75 -15.17
CA ASN A 18 21.22 16.91 -15.02
C ASN A 18 21.16 17.85 -16.25
N SER A 19 21.22 17.30 -17.47
CA SER A 19 21.14 18.08 -18.70
C SER A 19 19.78 18.80 -18.85
N LYS A 20 18.68 18.13 -18.52
CA LYS A 20 17.32 18.68 -18.58
C LYS A 20 17.14 19.79 -17.54
N ILE A 21 17.61 19.57 -16.29
CA ILE A 21 17.59 20.58 -15.21
C ILE A 21 18.45 21.79 -15.58
N SER A 22 19.63 21.57 -16.18
CA SER A 22 20.50 22.65 -16.60
C SER A 22 19.88 23.54 -17.69
N LYS A 23 19.08 22.96 -18.59
CA LYS A 23 18.44 23.70 -19.69
C LYS A 23 17.17 24.44 -19.25
N LYS A 24 16.33 23.82 -18.41
CA LYS A 24 15.01 24.34 -18.03
C LYS A 24 15.00 25.08 -16.68
N GLY A 25 15.98 24.85 -15.83
CA GLY A 25 15.97 25.25 -14.43
C GLY A 25 15.20 24.25 -13.56
N ILE A 26 15.50 24.26 -12.27
CA ILE A 26 14.94 23.31 -11.29
C ILE A 26 13.43 23.51 -11.09
N SER A 27 12.95 24.74 -11.05
CA SER A 27 11.52 25.05 -10.84
C SER A 27 10.66 24.48 -11.97
N SER A 28 11.05 24.70 -13.22
CA SER A 28 10.34 24.19 -14.39
C SER A 28 10.39 22.65 -14.46
N PHE A 29 11.52 22.05 -14.07
CA PHE A 29 11.62 20.60 -13.99
C PHE A 29 10.66 20.00 -12.94
N LEU A 30 10.52 20.64 -11.78
CA LEU A 30 9.57 20.21 -10.75
C LEU A 30 8.12 20.37 -11.21
N GLU A 31 7.77 21.51 -11.83
CA GLU A 31 6.43 21.74 -12.38
C GLU A 31 6.05 20.65 -13.40
N ASP A 32 6.97 20.30 -14.30
CA ASP A 32 6.74 19.25 -15.29
C ASP A 32 6.63 17.87 -14.61
N SER A 33 7.43 17.61 -13.55
CA SER A 33 7.35 16.38 -12.78
C SER A 33 5.97 16.18 -12.11
N PHE A 34 5.33 17.26 -11.66
CA PHE A 34 3.99 17.21 -11.07
C PHE A 34 2.86 17.04 -12.10
N LYS A 35 3.14 17.28 -13.39
CA LYS A 35 2.17 17.11 -14.49
C LYS A 35 2.18 15.71 -15.09
N VAL A 36 3.06 14.82 -14.63
CA VAL A 36 3.10 13.42 -15.10
C VAL A 36 1.76 12.75 -14.87
N THR A 37 1.17 12.24 -15.94
CA THR A 37 -0.13 11.56 -15.87
C THR A 37 0.00 10.19 -15.22
N PHE A 38 -0.96 9.86 -14.37
CA PHE A 38 -1.06 8.54 -13.76
C PHE A 38 -1.59 7.54 -14.81
N ASP A 39 -0.81 6.48 -15.05
CA ASP A 39 -1.21 5.34 -15.87
C ASP A 39 -1.68 4.20 -14.97
N ASN A 40 -2.95 3.81 -15.12
CA ASN A 40 -3.59 2.72 -14.37
C ASN A 40 -3.81 1.46 -15.23
N SER A 41 -3.23 1.38 -16.41
CA SER A 41 -3.33 0.20 -17.28
C SER A 41 -2.81 -1.05 -16.55
N ILE A 42 -3.53 -2.15 -16.71
CA ILE A 42 -3.13 -3.45 -16.13
C ILE A 42 -2.18 -4.12 -17.12
N PRO A 43 -0.93 -4.41 -16.73
CA PRO A 43 0.01 -5.13 -17.59
C PRO A 43 -0.50 -6.53 -17.97
N ASP A 44 -0.18 -6.98 -19.19
CA ASP A 44 -0.65 -8.25 -19.75
C ASP A 44 -0.30 -9.45 -18.88
N PHE A 45 0.88 -9.45 -18.24
CA PHE A 45 1.29 -10.54 -17.36
C PHE A 45 0.41 -10.70 -16.11
N LEU A 46 -0.46 -9.73 -15.78
CA LEU A 46 -1.41 -9.78 -14.68
C LEU A 46 -2.82 -10.18 -15.09
N LEU A 47 -3.13 -10.31 -16.37
CA LEU A 47 -4.48 -10.59 -16.84
C LEU A 47 -5.04 -11.92 -16.30
N ALA A 48 -4.18 -12.92 -16.07
CA ALA A 48 -4.55 -14.21 -15.50
C ALA A 48 -4.49 -14.27 -13.96
N SER A 49 -4.00 -13.23 -13.29
CA SER A 49 -3.94 -13.18 -11.82
C SER A 49 -5.34 -12.94 -11.24
N PRO A 50 -5.72 -13.61 -10.13
CA PRO A 50 -6.98 -13.35 -9.47
C PRO A 50 -7.00 -11.90 -8.94
N LYS A 51 -8.04 -11.17 -9.30
CA LYS A 51 -8.21 -9.75 -8.92
C LYS A 51 -9.03 -9.61 -7.65
N THR A 52 -10.03 -10.46 -7.48
CA THR A 52 -11.00 -10.40 -6.41
C THR A 52 -10.83 -11.53 -5.39
N ALA A 53 -11.44 -11.35 -4.21
CA ALA A 53 -11.48 -12.41 -3.20
C ALA A 53 -12.26 -13.65 -3.69
N ALA A 54 -13.29 -13.45 -4.53
CA ALA A 54 -14.08 -14.53 -5.11
C ALA A 54 -13.24 -15.34 -6.11
N GLU A 55 -12.54 -14.69 -7.04
CA GLU A 55 -11.63 -15.35 -8.00
C GLU A 55 -10.50 -16.11 -7.29
N LEU A 56 -9.91 -15.54 -6.25
CA LEU A 56 -8.91 -16.23 -5.44
C LEU A 56 -9.47 -17.50 -4.78
N LYS A 57 -10.71 -17.43 -4.28
CA LYS A 57 -11.38 -18.59 -3.68
C LYS A 57 -11.64 -19.67 -4.73
N GLN A 58 -12.10 -19.31 -5.92
CA GLN A 58 -12.30 -20.24 -7.04
C GLN A 58 -10.99 -20.91 -7.43
N LEU A 59 -9.92 -20.12 -7.61
CA LEU A 59 -8.59 -20.63 -7.93
C LEU A 59 -8.09 -21.65 -6.88
N ARG A 60 -8.28 -21.34 -5.60
CA ARG A 60 -7.91 -22.27 -4.51
C ARG A 60 -8.72 -23.55 -4.52
N GLN A 61 -10.00 -23.48 -4.87
CA GLN A 61 -10.84 -24.67 -5.00
C GLN A 61 -10.38 -25.56 -6.16
N LEU A 62 -10.04 -24.97 -7.31
CA LEU A 62 -9.47 -25.73 -8.45
C LEU A 62 -8.20 -26.48 -8.05
N TYR A 63 -7.29 -25.81 -7.31
CA TYR A 63 -6.03 -26.44 -6.88
C TYR A 63 -6.15 -27.35 -5.66
N LYS A 64 -7.30 -27.40 -4.98
CA LYS A 64 -7.49 -28.30 -3.82
C LYS A 64 -7.25 -29.77 -4.18
N ASN A 65 -7.78 -30.18 -5.31
CA ASN A 65 -7.69 -31.56 -5.82
C ASN A 65 -6.62 -31.75 -6.91
N ALA A 66 -5.82 -30.73 -7.20
CA ALA A 66 -4.77 -30.77 -8.20
C ALA A 66 -3.61 -31.68 -7.77
N THR A 67 -2.96 -32.31 -8.73
CA THR A 67 -1.77 -33.12 -8.52
C THR A 67 -0.59 -32.31 -8.00
N PRO A 68 0.43 -32.93 -7.41
CA PRO A 68 1.65 -32.23 -7.00
C PRO A 68 2.32 -31.46 -8.15
N GLU A 69 2.33 -32.03 -9.36
CA GLU A 69 2.93 -31.39 -10.55
C GLU A 69 2.12 -30.16 -10.98
N GLU A 70 0.80 -30.22 -11.00
CA GLU A 70 -0.06 -29.07 -11.32
C GLU A 70 0.13 -27.93 -10.29
N LYS A 71 0.23 -28.27 -9.00
CA LYS A 71 0.52 -27.29 -7.93
C LYS A 71 1.90 -26.65 -8.09
N LYS A 72 2.91 -27.44 -8.50
CA LYS A 72 4.26 -26.95 -8.78
C LYS A 72 4.26 -25.99 -9.96
N THR A 73 3.62 -26.37 -11.07
CA THR A 73 3.48 -25.53 -12.28
C THR A 73 2.76 -24.22 -11.97
N ALA A 74 1.65 -24.26 -11.22
CA ALA A 74 0.94 -23.06 -10.79
C ALA A 74 1.83 -22.13 -9.96
N ARG A 75 2.60 -22.67 -9.00
CA ARG A 75 3.54 -21.88 -8.19
C ARG A 75 4.66 -21.27 -9.03
N GLN A 76 5.19 -22.01 -10.01
CA GLN A 76 6.19 -21.48 -10.95
C GLN A 76 5.63 -20.31 -11.75
N LYS A 77 4.39 -20.43 -12.27
CA LYS A 77 3.71 -19.34 -12.99
C LYS A 77 3.53 -18.09 -12.12
N GLU A 78 3.08 -18.25 -10.88
CA GLU A 78 2.94 -17.12 -9.93
C GLU A 78 4.29 -16.44 -9.64
N ASN A 79 5.36 -17.21 -9.50
CA ASN A 79 6.71 -16.66 -9.33
C ASN A 79 7.18 -15.90 -10.57
N GLN A 80 6.95 -16.44 -11.78
CA GLN A 80 7.27 -15.76 -13.04
C GLN A 80 6.50 -14.44 -13.17
N THR A 81 5.21 -14.42 -12.82
CA THR A 81 4.40 -13.19 -12.78
C THR A 81 4.96 -12.17 -11.77
N SER A 82 5.43 -12.63 -10.61
CA SER A 82 6.07 -11.77 -9.62
C SER A 82 7.39 -11.16 -10.13
N GLU A 83 8.21 -11.93 -10.85
CA GLU A 83 9.43 -11.41 -11.47
C GLU A 83 9.11 -10.42 -12.60
N ALA A 84 8.12 -10.72 -13.44
CA ALA A 84 7.66 -9.80 -14.50
C ALA A 84 7.17 -8.46 -13.91
N MET A 85 6.51 -8.49 -12.75
CA MET A 85 6.06 -7.27 -12.06
C MET A 85 7.24 -6.44 -11.55
N LYS A 86 8.29 -7.07 -11.02
CA LYS A 86 9.52 -6.37 -10.60
C LYS A 86 10.22 -5.73 -11.79
N GLN A 87 10.36 -6.47 -12.89
CA GLN A 87 10.94 -5.98 -14.14
C GLN A 87 10.13 -4.78 -14.67
N TRP A 88 8.82 -4.89 -14.76
CA TRP A 88 7.93 -3.82 -15.18
C TRP A 88 8.13 -2.54 -14.36
N TRP A 89 8.29 -2.65 -13.02
CA TRP A 89 8.51 -1.46 -12.20
C TRP A 89 9.90 -0.86 -12.39
N ILE A 90 10.93 -1.70 -12.55
CA ILE A 90 12.31 -1.24 -12.85
C ILE A 90 12.33 -0.52 -14.20
N GLU A 91 11.67 -1.06 -15.23
CA GLU A 91 11.56 -0.43 -16.54
C GLU A 91 10.88 0.95 -16.44
N ARG A 92 9.79 1.07 -15.70
CA ARG A 92 9.16 2.38 -15.45
C ARG A 92 10.10 3.38 -14.77
N ILE A 93 10.92 2.94 -13.84
CA ILE A 93 11.93 3.80 -13.19
C ILE A 93 13.00 4.26 -14.19
N ILE A 94 13.47 3.36 -15.06
CA ILE A 94 14.52 3.65 -16.05
C ILE A 94 14.00 4.56 -17.15
N ASP A 95 12.78 4.32 -17.62
CA ASP A 95 12.20 4.99 -18.78
C ASP A 95 11.46 6.28 -18.44
N ALA A 96 11.25 6.55 -17.14
CA ALA A 96 10.55 7.75 -16.69
C ALA A 96 11.23 9.03 -17.23
N GLU A 97 10.48 9.84 -17.97
CA GLU A 97 10.95 11.14 -18.46
C GLU A 97 11.16 12.14 -17.31
N TYR A 98 10.28 12.07 -16.29
CA TYR A 98 10.35 12.81 -15.03
C TYR A 98 10.24 11.80 -13.87
N PRO A 99 11.39 11.33 -13.34
CA PRO A 99 11.42 10.18 -12.44
C PRO A 99 10.93 10.47 -11.01
N LEU A 100 10.57 11.70 -10.67
CA LEU A 100 10.17 12.09 -9.32
C LEU A 100 8.95 11.30 -8.83
N GLN A 101 7.96 11.03 -9.69
CA GLN A 101 6.80 10.22 -9.32
C GLN A 101 7.22 8.79 -8.93
N GLU A 102 8.09 8.16 -9.71
CA GLU A 102 8.59 6.82 -9.39
C GLU A 102 9.45 6.80 -8.11
N LYS A 103 10.23 7.86 -7.89
CA LYS A 103 11.01 8.02 -6.65
C LYS A 103 10.12 8.17 -5.42
N MET A 104 9.08 8.97 -5.50
CA MET A 104 8.08 9.10 -4.43
C MET A 104 7.30 7.80 -4.24
N THR A 105 6.96 7.10 -5.34
CA THR A 105 6.34 5.78 -5.29
C THR A 105 7.22 4.77 -4.53
N LEU A 106 8.51 4.74 -4.82
CA LEU A 106 9.44 3.85 -4.12
C LEU A 106 9.57 4.21 -2.63
N LEU A 107 9.67 5.50 -2.30
CA LEU A 107 9.72 5.99 -0.91
C LEU A 107 8.47 5.55 -0.14
N LEU A 108 7.29 5.83 -0.68
CA LEU A 108 6.02 5.55 -0.02
C LEU A 108 5.71 4.05 0.00
N HIS A 109 6.15 3.27 -1.00
CA HIS A 109 6.04 1.82 -0.99
C HIS A 109 6.91 1.18 0.10
N ASN A 110 8.09 1.75 0.37
CA ASN A 110 8.94 1.34 1.49
C ASN A 110 8.36 1.77 2.85
N HIS A 111 7.62 2.85 2.90
CA HIS A 111 6.90 3.28 4.10
C HIS A 111 5.69 2.38 4.40
N PHE A 112 4.82 2.15 3.43
CA PHE A 112 3.69 1.22 3.51
C PHE A 112 4.08 -0.15 2.95
N VAL A 113 5.04 -0.79 3.59
CA VAL A 113 5.66 -2.01 3.09
C VAL A 113 4.67 -3.16 2.92
N SER A 114 4.84 -3.89 1.82
CA SER A 114 4.15 -5.15 1.59
C SER A 114 5.04 -6.08 0.76
N THR A 115 4.86 -7.40 0.87
CA THR A 115 5.67 -8.36 0.14
C THR A 115 4.82 -9.45 -0.53
N PHE A 116 5.23 -9.86 -1.73
CA PHE A 116 4.59 -10.97 -2.45
C PHE A 116 4.61 -12.27 -1.64
N GLN A 117 5.72 -12.55 -0.92
CA GLN A 117 5.88 -13.77 -0.12
C GLN A 117 4.76 -13.96 0.90
N LYS A 118 4.21 -12.87 1.44
CA LYS A 118 3.10 -12.91 2.41
C LYS A 118 1.74 -12.80 1.72
N ILE A 119 1.59 -11.88 0.76
CA ILE A 119 0.32 -11.61 0.08
C ILE A 119 -0.04 -12.75 -0.87
N LYS A 120 0.92 -13.28 -1.66
CA LYS A 120 0.77 -14.38 -2.62
C LYS A 120 -0.32 -14.15 -3.68
N VAL A 121 -0.57 -12.89 -4.04
CA VAL A 121 -1.49 -12.47 -5.10
C VAL A 121 -0.85 -11.30 -5.84
N ASN A 122 -0.39 -11.54 -7.06
CA ASN A 122 0.37 -10.55 -7.84
C ASN A 122 -0.47 -9.31 -8.15
N TYR A 123 -1.74 -9.47 -8.49
CA TYR A 123 -2.62 -8.34 -8.77
C TYR A 123 -2.78 -7.41 -7.57
N TRP A 124 -2.86 -7.92 -6.35
CA TRP A 124 -2.97 -7.07 -5.17
C TRP A 124 -1.68 -6.32 -4.86
N MET A 125 -0.52 -6.90 -5.18
CA MET A 125 0.76 -6.20 -5.11
C MET A 125 0.84 -5.05 -6.12
N PHE A 126 0.38 -5.30 -7.35
CA PHE A 126 0.24 -4.27 -8.39
C PHE A 126 -0.72 -3.15 -7.93
N GLN A 127 -1.90 -3.52 -7.43
CA GLN A 127 -2.90 -2.58 -6.94
C GLN A 127 -2.35 -1.71 -5.79
N HIS A 128 -1.60 -2.29 -4.86
CA HIS A 128 -0.91 -1.57 -3.79
C HIS A 128 0.10 -0.55 -4.37
N ASN A 129 0.93 -0.97 -5.31
CA ASN A 129 1.86 -0.08 -6.00
C ASN A 129 1.13 1.05 -6.75
N GLN A 130 0.00 0.77 -7.39
CA GLN A 130 -0.82 1.77 -8.08
C GLN A 130 -1.47 2.78 -7.11
N ILE A 131 -1.95 2.34 -5.95
CA ILE A 131 -2.46 3.24 -4.90
C ILE A 131 -1.36 4.22 -4.46
N VAL A 132 -0.17 3.72 -4.22
CA VAL A 132 0.98 4.54 -3.82
C VAL A 132 1.36 5.52 -4.93
N ARG A 133 1.47 5.07 -6.17
CA ARG A 133 1.84 5.91 -7.33
C ARG A 133 0.82 7.01 -7.60
N LYS A 134 -0.46 6.70 -7.58
CA LYS A 134 -1.56 7.66 -7.72
C LYS A 134 -1.47 8.77 -6.69
N ASN A 135 -1.07 8.44 -5.47
CA ASN A 135 -0.98 9.37 -4.35
C ASN A 135 0.44 9.91 -4.10
N ALA A 136 1.39 9.69 -5.02
CA ALA A 136 2.80 10.05 -4.83
C ALA A 136 3.02 11.55 -4.53
N PHE A 137 2.15 12.41 -5.05
CA PHE A 137 2.13 13.86 -4.79
C PHE A 137 0.84 14.32 -4.09
N GLY A 138 0.08 13.36 -3.56
CA GLY A 138 -1.22 13.60 -2.97
C GLY A 138 -1.18 13.88 -1.46
N ASN A 139 -2.35 13.83 -0.87
CA ASN A 139 -2.51 13.98 0.58
C ASN A 139 -2.21 12.67 1.30
N PHE A 140 -1.29 12.69 2.27
CA PHE A 140 -0.84 11.51 2.99
C PHE A 140 -1.95 10.81 3.79
N LYS A 141 -2.90 11.58 4.37
CA LYS A 141 -4.08 11.04 5.03
C LYS A 141 -4.96 10.23 4.06
N THR A 142 -5.15 10.75 2.85
CA THR A 142 -5.88 10.05 1.78
C THR A 142 -5.17 8.77 1.39
N LEU A 143 -3.86 8.82 1.17
CA LEU A 143 -3.03 7.64 0.90
C LEU A 143 -3.17 6.60 2.01
N THR A 144 -3.07 7.00 3.29
CA THR A 144 -3.22 6.10 4.44
C THR A 144 -4.58 5.41 4.44
N LYS A 145 -5.67 6.12 4.17
CA LYS A 145 -7.02 5.54 4.06
C LYS A 145 -7.13 4.52 2.91
N GLU A 146 -6.58 4.84 1.72
CA GLU A 146 -6.62 3.94 0.57
C GLU A 146 -5.78 2.68 0.83
N ILE A 147 -4.58 2.83 1.37
CA ILE A 147 -3.69 1.71 1.72
C ILE A 147 -4.32 0.80 2.78
N LEU A 148 -4.87 1.36 3.84
CA LEU A 148 -5.50 0.61 4.93
C LEU A 148 -6.65 -0.28 4.41
N LYS A 149 -7.36 0.17 3.38
CA LYS A 149 -8.45 -0.57 2.73
C LYS A 149 -8.00 -1.39 1.50
N SER A 150 -6.70 -1.52 1.24
CA SER A 150 -6.23 -2.42 0.18
C SER A 150 -6.26 -3.89 0.61
N ASN A 151 -6.63 -4.79 -0.30
CA ASN A 151 -6.54 -6.24 -0.06
C ASN A 151 -5.11 -6.68 0.29
N ALA A 152 -4.12 -6.02 -0.29
CA ALA A 152 -2.71 -6.27 -0.01
C ALA A 152 -2.38 -6.03 1.47
N MET A 153 -2.73 -4.87 2.01
CA MET A 153 -2.41 -4.48 3.39
C MET A 153 -3.15 -5.33 4.42
N VAL A 154 -4.47 -5.52 4.22
CA VAL A 154 -5.31 -6.35 5.11
C VAL A 154 -4.77 -7.79 5.18
N ARG A 155 -4.27 -8.32 4.05
CA ARG A 155 -3.66 -9.64 4.03
C ARG A 155 -2.23 -9.64 4.59
N TYR A 156 -1.43 -8.63 4.28
CA TYR A 156 -0.04 -8.53 4.73
C TYR A 156 0.08 -8.46 6.25
N LEU A 157 -0.84 -7.74 6.90
CA LEU A 157 -0.86 -7.55 8.35
C LEU A 157 -1.90 -8.42 9.07
N ASP A 158 -2.32 -9.53 8.43
CA ASP A 158 -3.19 -10.58 9.01
C ASP A 158 -4.54 -10.07 9.56
N ASN A 159 -5.01 -8.91 9.08
CA ASN A 159 -6.32 -8.38 9.51
C ASN A 159 -7.49 -9.26 9.04
N THR A 160 -7.25 -10.17 8.08
CA THR A 160 -8.21 -11.23 7.70
C THR A 160 -8.62 -12.12 8.87
N ASP A 161 -7.77 -12.21 9.90
CA ASP A 161 -8.01 -12.98 11.11
C ASP A 161 -8.59 -12.15 12.26
N ASN A 162 -8.67 -10.82 12.08
CA ASN A 162 -9.19 -9.86 13.05
C ASN A 162 -10.71 -9.82 13.01
N LYS A 163 -11.36 -10.29 14.07
CA LYS A 163 -12.82 -10.34 14.17
C LYS A 163 -13.30 -10.18 15.60
N ARG A 164 -14.55 -9.77 15.77
CA ARG A 164 -15.20 -9.70 17.08
C ARG A 164 -15.00 -11.02 17.85
N GLY A 165 -14.56 -10.90 19.10
CA GLY A 165 -14.25 -12.03 19.98
C GLY A 165 -12.91 -12.71 19.73
N LYS A 166 -12.18 -12.33 18.65
CA LYS A 166 -10.80 -12.77 18.39
C LYS A 166 -10.05 -11.63 17.70
N ILE A 167 -9.61 -10.66 18.48
CA ILE A 167 -8.93 -9.47 17.98
C ILE A 167 -7.49 -9.80 17.57
N ASN A 168 -7.07 -9.28 16.40
CA ASN A 168 -5.70 -9.27 15.93
C ASN A 168 -5.24 -7.81 15.85
N GLU A 169 -4.21 -7.47 16.61
CA GLU A 169 -3.73 -6.10 16.78
C GLU A 169 -2.74 -5.64 15.70
N ASN A 170 -2.24 -6.56 14.86
CA ASN A 170 -1.10 -6.31 13.99
C ASN A 170 -1.30 -5.07 13.08
N LEU A 171 -2.41 -5.03 12.32
CA LEU A 171 -2.69 -3.87 11.45
C LEU A 171 -2.85 -2.56 12.24
N SER A 172 -3.48 -2.61 13.43
CA SER A 172 -3.67 -1.43 14.28
C SER A 172 -2.34 -0.93 14.83
N ARG A 173 -1.48 -1.84 15.27
CA ARG A 173 -0.14 -1.52 15.78
C ARG A 173 0.71 -0.86 14.71
N GLU A 174 0.82 -1.48 13.54
CA GLU A 174 1.61 -0.95 12.44
C GLU A 174 1.07 0.39 11.92
N LEU A 175 -0.26 0.57 11.93
CA LEU A 175 -0.88 1.85 11.56
C LEU A 175 -0.41 2.98 12.47
N LEU A 176 -0.35 2.76 13.78
CA LEU A 176 0.08 3.75 14.76
C LEU A 176 1.61 3.90 14.80
N GLU A 177 2.32 2.78 14.82
CA GLU A 177 3.76 2.74 15.10
C GLU A 177 4.61 3.08 13.87
N LEU A 178 4.39 2.38 12.74
CA LEU A 178 5.23 2.52 11.55
C LEU A 178 4.65 3.49 10.52
N PHE A 179 3.33 3.57 10.41
CA PHE A 179 2.74 4.30 9.29
C PHE A 179 2.37 5.73 9.63
N THR A 180 2.14 6.07 10.92
CA THR A 180 1.64 7.41 11.27
C THR A 180 2.34 8.07 12.46
N LEU A 181 2.00 7.73 13.70
CA LEU A 181 2.40 8.51 14.88
C LEU A 181 3.84 8.24 15.35
N GLY A 182 4.36 7.05 15.13
CA GLY A 182 5.64 6.62 15.70
C GLY A 182 5.54 6.22 17.17
N ILE A 183 6.54 5.48 17.64
CA ILE A 183 6.62 4.94 19.00
C ILE A 183 6.48 6.06 20.06
N GLY A 184 5.69 5.81 21.11
CA GLY A 184 5.55 6.72 22.26
C GLY A 184 4.42 7.75 22.14
N ASN A 185 3.71 7.82 21.02
CA ASN A 185 2.62 8.77 20.79
C ASN A 185 1.21 8.14 20.87
N TYR A 186 1.12 6.92 21.39
CA TYR A 186 -0.12 6.17 21.60
C TYR A 186 0.06 5.19 22.77
N THR A 187 -1.03 4.61 23.25
CA THR A 187 -1.03 3.60 24.32
C THR A 187 -1.33 2.20 23.77
N GLU A 188 -1.03 1.17 24.54
CA GLU A 188 -1.45 -0.23 24.21
C GLU A 188 -2.97 -0.37 24.10
N ASP A 189 -3.73 0.44 24.87
CA ASP A 189 -5.19 0.46 24.76
C ASP A 189 -5.65 1.10 23.44
N ASP A 190 -4.94 2.09 22.91
CA ASP A 190 -5.22 2.63 21.58
C ASP A 190 -5.02 1.58 20.50
N ILE A 191 -3.95 0.77 20.58
CA ILE A 191 -3.73 -0.35 19.64
C ILE A 191 -4.90 -1.33 19.69
N LYS A 192 -5.27 -1.79 20.89
CA LYS A 192 -6.38 -2.77 21.09
C LYS A 192 -7.71 -2.20 20.60
N ASN A 193 -8.00 -0.95 20.92
CA ASN A 193 -9.23 -0.29 20.51
C ASN A 193 -9.26 0.00 18.99
N GLY A 194 -8.13 0.41 18.40
CA GLY A 194 -7.99 0.51 16.96
C GLY A 194 -8.23 -0.83 16.27
N ALA A 195 -7.69 -1.93 16.82
CA ALA A 195 -7.93 -3.28 16.31
C ALA A 195 -9.40 -3.70 16.37
N LYS A 196 -10.15 -3.32 17.42
CA LYS A 196 -11.63 -3.52 17.45
C LYS A 196 -12.31 -2.77 16.32
N GLY A 197 -11.94 -1.50 16.08
CA GLY A 197 -12.46 -0.72 14.96
C GLY A 197 -12.16 -1.31 13.58
N LEU A 198 -11.03 -2.03 13.45
CA LEU A 198 -10.63 -2.75 12.24
C LEU A 198 -11.15 -4.19 12.17
N ALA A 199 -11.79 -4.70 13.23
CA ALA A 199 -12.34 -6.05 13.24
C ALA A 199 -13.41 -6.22 12.14
N GLY A 200 -13.29 -7.30 11.37
CA GLY A 200 -14.16 -7.57 10.24
C GLY A 200 -13.78 -6.88 8.93
N LEU A 201 -12.81 -5.97 8.91
CA LEU A 201 -12.23 -5.46 7.67
C LEU A 201 -11.43 -6.58 7.02
N ASN A 202 -11.92 -7.11 5.90
CA ASN A 202 -11.44 -8.33 5.27
C ASN A 202 -11.37 -8.17 3.74
N LEU A 203 -10.79 -9.16 3.06
CA LEU A 203 -10.67 -9.18 1.60
C LEU A 203 -12.02 -8.95 0.92
N GLY A 204 -12.05 -8.07 -0.05
CA GLY A 204 -13.25 -7.73 -0.85
C GLY A 204 -12.97 -7.78 -2.35
N GLU A 205 -13.92 -7.30 -3.14
CA GLU A 205 -13.85 -7.37 -4.61
C GLU A 205 -12.89 -6.28 -5.17
N ASP A 206 -13.12 -5.01 -4.81
CA ASP A 206 -12.31 -3.87 -5.29
C ASP A 206 -11.35 -3.32 -4.22
N GLY A 207 -11.15 -4.06 -3.15
CA GLY A 207 -10.39 -3.68 -1.96
C GLY A 207 -11.04 -4.29 -0.72
N ALA A 208 -10.45 -4.04 0.45
CA ALA A 208 -10.95 -4.59 1.70
C ALA A 208 -12.33 -4.01 2.07
N GLN A 209 -13.20 -4.87 2.58
CA GLN A 209 -14.58 -4.55 2.96
C GLN A 209 -14.92 -5.14 4.32
N TYR A 210 -15.77 -4.46 5.06
CA TYR A 210 -16.25 -4.97 6.34
C TYR A 210 -17.22 -6.14 6.15
N ARG A 211 -16.99 -7.22 6.91
CA ARG A 211 -17.86 -8.41 7.00
C ARG A 211 -18.73 -8.28 8.26
N LYS A 212 -20.02 -7.96 8.13
CA LYS A 212 -20.97 -7.69 9.25
C LYS A 212 -20.88 -8.69 10.40
N LEU A 213 -20.74 -9.98 10.10
CA LEU A 213 -20.64 -11.04 11.13
C LEU A 213 -19.37 -10.97 11.98
N PHE A 214 -18.32 -10.30 11.49
CA PHE A 214 -17.01 -10.23 12.13
C PHE A 214 -16.71 -8.84 12.72
N GLU A 215 -17.57 -7.85 12.45
CA GLU A 215 -17.39 -6.50 12.95
C GLU A 215 -17.55 -6.44 14.47
N ASP A 216 -16.68 -5.66 15.10
CA ASP A 216 -16.88 -5.19 16.46
C ASP A 216 -17.48 -3.77 16.40
N ASN A 217 -18.67 -3.60 16.95
CA ASN A 217 -19.39 -2.34 17.00
C ASN A 217 -19.49 -1.81 18.43
N SER A 218 -18.62 -2.26 19.34
CA SER A 218 -18.52 -1.71 20.69
C SER A 218 -18.04 -0.26 20.65
N THR A 219 -18.47 0.52 21.62
CA THR A 219 -17.90 1.84 21.87
C THR A 219 -16.47 1.68 22.37
N ILE A 220 -15.54 2.37 21.75
CA ILE A 220 -14.11 2.37 22.09
C ILE A 220 -13.63 3.78 22.39
N THR A 221 -12.57 3.90 23.18
CA THR A 221 -11.81 5.16 23.30
C THR A 221 -10.51 5.02 22.51
N TYR A 222 -10.28 5.89 21.54
CA TYR A 222 -9.15 5.84 20.63
C TYR A 222 -8.51 7.23 20.52
N LEU A 223 -7.26 7.35 20.95
CA LEU A 223 -6.51 8.61 20.97
C LEU A 223 -7.32 9.78 21.59
N GLY A 224 -7.99 9.49 22.72
CA GLY A 224 -8.79 10.47 23.48
C GLY A 224 -10.21 10.70 22.97
N LYS A 225 -10.64 10.07 21.87
CA LYS A 225 -12.02 10.15 21.37
C LYS A 225 -12.80 8.88 21.67
N THR A 226 -14.06 9.03 22.08
CA THR A 226 -14.95 7.89 22.41
C THR A 226 -16.08 7.80 21.40
N GLY A 227 -16.30 6.59 20.85
CA GLY A 227 -17.33 6.33 19.85
C GLY A 227 -17.23 4.95 19.22
N VAL A 228 -18.02 4.72 18.18
CA VAL A 228 -17.90 3.55 17.31
C VAL A 228 -17.17 3.98 16.05
N PHE A 229 -15.92 3.54 15.88
CA PHE A 229 -15.07 3.98 14.79
C PHE A 229 -14.71 2.82 13.85
N LYS A 230 -14.65 3.10 12.56
CA LYS A 230 -14.20 2.21 11.49
C LYS A 230 -12.93 2.79 10.83
N SER A 231 -12.34 2.07 9.90
CA SER A 231 -11.05 2.39 9.29
C SER A 231 -10.84 3.86 8.95
N ASP A 232 -11.79 4.51 8.25
CA ASP A 232 -11.63 5.91 7.83
C ASP A 232 -11.66 6.87 9.02
N ALA A 233 -12.55 6.64 9.99
CA ALA A 233 -12.66 7.45 11.21
C ALA A 233 -11.41 7.28 12.10
N LEU A 234 -10.84 6.08 12.20
CA LEU A 234 -9.58 5.84 12.93
C LEU A 234 -8.45 6.66 12.31
N VAL A 235 -8.32 6.65 10.98
CA VAL A 235 -7.32 7.49 10.28
C VAL A 235 -7.60 8.98 10.50
N ASP A 236 -8.87 9.42 10.45
CA ASP A 236 -9.22 10.82 10.71
C ASP A 236 -8.75 11.26 12.10
N ILE A 237 -9.00 10.44 13.13
CA ILE A 237 -8.59 10.71 14.52
C ILE A 237 -7.05 10.75 14.66
N ILE A 238 -6.33 9.86 13.98
CA ILE A 238 -4.86 9.89 13.97
C ILE A 238 -4.37 11.24 13.44
N PHE A 239 -4.91 11.69 12.30
CA PHE A 239 -4.47 12.93 11.65
C PHE A 239 -4.92 14.22 12.36
N GLU A 240 -5.71 14.13 13.41
CA GLU A 240 -6.00 15.26 14.32
C GLU A 240 -4.96 15.39 15.45
N GLN A 241 -4.09 14.40 15.64
CA GLN A 241 -3.04 14.46 16.65
C GLN A 241 -1.97 15.49 16.28
N LYS A 242 -1.47 16.24 17.28
CA LYS A 242 -0.49 17.33 17.06
C LYS A 242 0.91 16.84 16.66
N ASN A 243 1.22 15.59 16.97
CA ASN A 243 2.55 15.01 16.77
C ASN A 243 2.49 13.89 15.73
N ILE A 244 2.45 14.26 14.44
CA ILE A 244 2.65 13.30 13.35
C ILE A 244 4.07 13.54 12.82
N PRO A 245 5.07 12.74 13.24
CA PRO A 245 6.49 13.03 12.96
C PRO A 245 6.88 12.88 11.49
N TYR A 246 6.05 12.29 10.65
CA TYR A 246 6.37 12.00 9.25
C TYR A 246 5.77 12.98 8.24
N LEU A 247 5.15 14.09 8.69
CA LEU A 247 4.51 15.08 7.83
C LEU A 247 5.14 16.47 7.87
N MET A 248 6.34 16.58 8.43
CA MET A 248 7.13 17.82 8.36
C MET A 248 8.24 17.74 7.34
#